data_810be8f9e874e6ab14d72a701306db56
#
_entry.id   810be8f9e874e6ab14d72a701306db56
#
_cell.length_a   1.000
_cell.length_b   1.000
_cell.length_c   1.000
_cell.angle_alpha   90.00
_cell.angle_beta   90.00
_cell.angle_gamma   90.00
#
_symmetry.space_group_name_H-M   'P 1'
#
loop_
_entity.id
_entity.type
_entity.pdbx_description
1 polymer ?
#
loop_
_entity_poly.entity_id
_entity_poly.type
_entity_poly.pdbx_seq_one_letter_code
_entity_poly.pdbx_strand_id
1 'polypeptide(L)'
;MDNNQKSKLSAIVFTDIVGFTELSAKNEPAALELINKQRDLLKPIVEDCEGVWLKEIGDGLLLTFNSSVEAVNCCIEIQKVAKNTKGLNLRIAIHQGEVILQADDIIGDDVNITSRIEKYAAAGGIAISDRVNAALVRNPEFSTQYLGSPNLKGVSQEVKIYSIISHGLPSLDPIMESATVNKQKMNWNIFSITGAVLSVVGILFWINISLLSKGTASSNKIPSVVIIPFENKGDSK
;
A
#
# COMPACT_ATOMS: atom_id res chain seq x y z
N MET A 1 11.81 -21.23 -27.44
CA MET A 1 11.82 -21.25 -25.96
C MET A 1 10.39 -20.93 -25.52
N ASP A 2 9.57 -21.97 -25.35
CA ASP A 2 8.19 -21.79 -24.89
C ASP A 2 8.21 -21.42 -23.41
N ASN A 3 8.12 -20.12 -23.15
CA ASN A 3 8.03 -19.57 -21.81
C ASN A 3 6.56 -19.64 -21.37
N ASN A 4 6.01 -20.86 -21.27
CA ASN A 4 4.64 -21.07 -20.79
C ASN A 4 4.63 -21.05 -19.25
N GLN A 5 4.98 -19.89 -18.66
CA GLN A 5 4.81 -19.66 -17.23
C GLN A 5 3.31 -19.63 -16.95
N LYS A 6 2.77 -20.72 -16.39
CA LYS A 6 1.35 -20.79 -16.02
C LYS A 6 1.13 -19.97 -14.77
N SER A 7 0.37 -18.87 -14.93
CA SER A 7 -0.22 -18.17 -13.79
C SER A 7 -1.35 -19.01 -13.21
N LYS A 8 -1.44 -19.05 -11.89
CA LYS A 8 -2.49 -19.76 -11.13
C LYS A 8 -2.99 -18.86 -10.00
N LEU A 9 -4.29 -18.80 -9.83
CA LEU A 9 -4.90 -18.22 -8.63
C LEU A 9 -4.74 -19.20 -7.47
N SER A 10 -4.13 -18.77 -6.38
CA SER A 10 -3.89 -19.60 -5.19
C SER A 10 -4.12 -18.80 -3.91
N ALA A 11 -4.50 -19.50 -2.85
CA ALA A 11 -4.39 -18.95 -1.51
C ALA A 11 -2.96 -19.19 -1.02
N ILE A 12 -2.29 -18.10 -0.66
CA ILE A 12 -0.88 -18.04 -0.24
C ILE A 12 -0.86 -17.86 1.26
N VAL A 13 -0.10 -18.68 1.96
CA VAL A 13 0.05 -18.63 3.41
C VAL A 13 1.50 -18.34 3.76
N PHE A 14 1.71 -17.36 4.63
CA PHE A 14 2.98 -17.12 5.32
C PHE A 14 2.81 -17.33 6.81
N THR A 15 3.80 -17.95 7.43
CA THR A 15 3.87 -18.06 8.89
C THR A 15 5.17 -17.46 9.41
N ASP A 16 5.22 -17.13 10.70
CA ASP A 16 6.38 -16.62 11.41
C ASP A 16 6.31 -17.06 12.88
N ILE A 17 7.45 -17.43 13.49
CA ILE A 17 7.51 -17.79 14.92
C ILE A 17 7.81 -16.55 15.75
N VAL A 18 6.89 -16.18 16.60
CA VAL A 18 7.04 -15.01 17.49
C VAL A 18 8.25 -15.18 18.41
N GLY A 19 9.18 -14.22 18.36
CA GLY A 19 10.39 -14.21 19.20
C GLY A 19 11.52 -15.11 18.72
N PHE A 20 11.42 -15.68 17.51
CA PHE A 20 12.44 -16.57 16.96
C PHE A 20 13.81 -15.90 16.83
N THR A 21 13.87 -14.66 16.33
CA THR A 21 15.14 -13.91 16.19
C THR A 21 15.86 -13.77 17.52
N GLU A 22 15.12 -13.51 18.60
CA GLU A 22 15.68 -13.41 19.95
C GLU A 22 16.16 -14.77 20.48
N LEU A 23 15.40 -15.82 20.22
CA LEU A 23 15.78 -17.20 20.58
C LEU A 23 17.04 -17.61 19.82
N SER A 24 17.11 -17.39 18.52
CA SER A 24 18.27 -17.73 17.68
C SER A 24 19.54 -17.01 18.13
N ALA A 25 19.42 -15.71 18.50
CA ALA A 25 20.55 -14.94 19.01
C ALA A 25 21.06 -15.44 20.39
N LYS A 26 20.18 -15.99 21.23
CA LYS A 26 20.51 -16.46 22.59
C LYS A 26 20.91 -17.94 22.62
N ASN A 27 20.27 -18.75 21.82
CA ASN A 27 20.42 -20.22 21.84
C ASN A 27 20.11 -20.82 20.47
N GLU A 28 21.08 -20.80 19.57
CA GLU A 28 20.96 -21.31 18.20
C GLU A 28 20.54 -22.79 18.14
N PRO A 29 21.09 -23.72 18.98
CA PRO A 29 20.63 -25.10 18.98
C PRO A 29 19.13 -25.24 19.30
N ALA A 30 18.62 -24.49 20.28
CA ALA A 30 17.20 -24.51 20.61
C ALA A 30 16.32 -23.92 19.50
N ALA A 31 16.81 -22.92 18.77
CA ALA A 31 16.14 -22.35 17.60
C ALA A 31 16.02 -23.39 16.47
N LEU A 32 17.11 -24.12 16.17
CA LEU A 32 17.09 -25.21 15.19
C LEU A 32 16.17 -26.35 15.59
N GLU A 33 16.16 -26.74 16.87
CA GLU A 33 15.23 -27.75 17.38
C GLU A 33 13.78 -27.30 17.19
N LEU A 34 13.47 -26.03 17.43
CA LEU A 34 12.13 -25.47 17.26
C LEU A 34 11.67 -25.50 15.79
N ILE A 35 12.56 -25.17 14.83
CA ILE A 35 12.27 -25.28 13.38
C ILE A 35 11.99 -26.73 13.00
N ASN A 36 12.83 -27.68 13.43
CA ASN A 36 12.60 -29.10 13.14
C ASN A 36 11.25 -29.56 13.71
N LYS A 37 10.96 -29.20 14.96
CA LYS A 37 9.69 -29.50 15.61
C LYS A 37 8.50 -28.88 14.86
N GLN A 38 8.61 -27.66 14.38
CA GLN A 38 7.60 -27.02 13.55
C GLN A 38 7.35 -27.85 12.28
N ARG A 39 8.42 -28.24 11.57
CA ARG A 39 8.31 -29.04 10.34
C ARG A 39 7.62 -30.39 10.61
N ASP A 40 8.08 -31.11 11.63
CA ASP A 40 7.57 -32.44 11.94
C ASP A 40 6.07 -32.42 12.35
N LEU A 41 5.64 -31.36 13.03
CA LEU A 41 4.25 -31.21 13.48
C LEU A 41 3.32 -30.67 12.40
N LEU A 42 3.78 -29.72 11.60
CA LEU A 42 2.90 -28.97 10.71
C LEU A 42 2.83 -29.54 9.31
N LYS A 43 3.89 -30.20 8.82
CA LYS A 43 3.91 -30.74 7.48
C LYS A 43 2.81 -31.79 7.23
N PRO A 44 2.56 -32.76 8.14
CA PRO A 44 1.45 -33.70 7.97
C PRO A 44 0.08 -33.00 7.90
N ILE A 45 -0.13 -31.94 8.71
CA ILE A 45 -1.39 -31.19 8.73
C ILE A 45 -1.61 -30.51 7.37
N VAL A 46 -0.57 -29.90 6.81
CA VAL A 46 -0.64 -29.24 5.49
C VAL A 46 -0.94 -30.26 4.38
N GLU A 47 -0.31 -31.44 4.42
CA GLU A 47 -0.54 -32.52 3.48
C GLU A 47 -1.98 -33.09 3.60
N ASP A 48 -2.48 -33.31 4.80
CA ASP A 48 -3.86 -33.76 5.08
C ASP A 48 -4.92 -32.75 4.59
N CYS A 49 -4.56 -31.46 4.57
CA CYS A 49 -5.41 -30.37 4.05
C CYS A 49 -5.23 -30.12 2.53
N GLU A 50 -4.55 -31.02 1.83
CA GLU A 50 -4.23 -30.85 0.39
C GLU A 50 -3.45 -29.56 0.07
N GLY A 51 -2.73 -29.02 1.05
CA GLY A 51 -1.85 -27.88 0.91
C GLY A 51 -0.49 -28.27 0.33
N VAL A 52 0.16 -27.31 -0.30
CA VAL A 52 1.53 -27.50 -0.82
C VAL A 52 2.52 -26.78 0.10
N TRP A 53 3.43 -27.55 0.69
CA TRP A 53 4.58 -27.00 1.43
C TRP A 53 5.66 -26.61 0.43
N LEU A 54 5.79 -25.33 0.11
CA LEU A 54 6.74 -24.87 -0.90
C LEU A 54 8.15 -24.76 -0.34
N LYS A 55 8.33 -23.94 0.66
CA LYS A 55 9.66 -23.72 1.28
C LYS A 55 9.57 -23.13 2.68
N GLU A 56 10.70 -23.24 3.37
CA GLU A 56 10.96 -22.55 4.63
C GLU A 56 11.79 -21.30 4.37
N ILE A 57 11.43 -20.19 5.00
CA ILE A 57 12.10 -18.89 4.86
C ILE A 57 12.47 -18.43 6.27
N GLY A 58 13.69 -18.78 6.71
CA GLY A 58 14.07 -18.60 8.11
C GLY A 58 13.24 -19.52 9.01
N ASP A 59 12.49 -18.93 9.93
CA ASP A 59 11.53 -19.62 10.81
C ASP A 59 10.11 -19.65 10.24
N GLY A 60 9.89 -18.98 9.13
CA GLY A 60 8.60 -18.92 8.46
C GLY A 60 8.39 -20.00 7.42
N LEU A 61 7.13 -20.26 7.11
CA LEU A 61 6.71 -21.20 6.08
C LEU A 61 6.00 -20.46 4.96
N LEU A 62 6.25 -20.89 3.73
CA LEU A 62 5.47 -20.51 2.55
C LEU A 62 4.68 -21.72 2.07
N LEU A 63 3.35 -21.62 2.17
CA LEU A 63 2.41 -22.68 1.77
C LEU A 63 1.45 -22.12 0.73
N THR A 64 0.87 -23.00 -0.08
CA THR A 64 -0.23 -22.64 -1.00
C THR A 64 -1.36 -23.66 -0.94
N PHE A 65 -2.57 -23.16 -1.24
CA PHE A 65 -3.80 -23.96 -1.31
C PHE A 65 -4.58 -23.56 -2.56
N ASN A 66 -5.43 -24.45 -3.03
CA ASN A 66 -6.28 -24.17 -4.18
C ASN A 66 -7.46 -23.24 -3.83
N SER A 67 -7.83 -23.17 -2.55
CA SER A 67 -8.98 -22.44 -2.04
C SER A 67 -8.61 -21.66 -0.77
N SER A 68 -9.16 -20.46 -0.62
CA SER A 68 -9.01 -19.66 0.61
C SER A 68 -9.65 -20.33 1.82
N VAL A 69 -10.75 -21.06 1.63
CA VAL A 69 -11.45 -21.77 2.72
C VAL A 69 -10.59 -22.92 3.24
N GLU A 70 -10.00 -23.72 2.33
CA GLU A 70 -9.07 -24.78 2.69
C GLU A 70 -7.85 -24.25 3.43
N ALA A 71 -7.25 -23.15 2.94
CA ALA A 71 -6.12 -22.49 3.59
C ALA A 71 -6.48 -22.06 5.03
N VAL A 72 -7.65 -21.44 5.22
CA VAL A 72 -8.09 -20.99 6.55
C VAL A 72 -8.33 -22.16 7.47
N ASN A 73 -9.00 -23.22 7.04
CA ASN A 73 -9.24 -24.42 7.84
C ASN A 73 -7.92 -25.06 8.28
N CYS A 74 -6.99 -25.24 7.33
CA CYS A 74 -5.67 -25.77 7.65
C CYS A 74 -4.92 -24.90 8.67
N CYS A 75 -4.94 -23.58 8.51
CA CYS A 75 -4.27 -22.65 9.42
C CYS A 75 -4.90 -22.66 10.82
N ILE A 76 -6.22 -22.91 10.95
CA ILE A 76 -6.88 -23.10 12.24
C ILE A 76 -6.34 -24.36 12.93
N GLU A 77 -6.21 -25.48 12.21
CA GLU A 77 -5.63 -26.71 12.77
C GLU A 77 -4.15 -26.52 13.14
N ILE A 78 -3.38 -25.82 12.30
CA ILE A 78 -1.99 -25.43 12.64
C ILE A 78 -1.94 -24.64 13.95
N GLN A 79 -2.82 -23.65 14.14
CA GLN A 79 -2.83 -22.85 15.37
C GLN A 79 -3.25 -23.66 16.60
N LYS A 80 -4.14 -24.65 16.46
CA LYS A 80 -4.50 -25.56 17.56
C LYS A 80 -3.31 -26.39 18.02
N VAL A 81 -2.50 -26.91 17.08
CA VAL A 81 -1.30 -27.69 17.40
C VAL A 81 -0.20 -26.78 17.95
N ALA A 82 0.02 -25.62 17.35
CA ALA A 82 1.03 -24.66 17.79
C ALA A 82 0.77 -24.18 19.22
N LYS A 83 -0.49 -23.88 19.58
CA LYS A 83 -0.91 -23.47 20.93
C LYS A 83 -0.52 -24.49 22.02
N ASN A 84 -0.55 -25.77 21.68
CA ASN A 84 -0.21 -26.86 22.60
C ASN A 84 1.29 -27.22 22.56
N THR A 85 2.09 -26.54 21.75
CA THR A 85 3.51 -26.83 21.56
C THR A 85 4.36 -25.72 22.17
N LYS A 86 5.10 -26.07 23.22
CA LYS A 86 5.96 -25.10 23.92
C LYS A 86 6.95 -24.44 22.96
N GLY A 87 6.93 -23.11 22.94
CA GLY A 87 7.83 -22.29 22.14
C GLY A 87 7.34 -22.03 20.70
N LEU A 88 6.36 -22.79 20.19
CA LEU A 88 5.82 -22.62 18.86
C LEU A 88 4.60 -21.68 18.92
N ASN A 89 4.87 -20.39 18.84
CA ASN A 89 3.83 -19.37 18.86
C ASN A 89 3.83 -18.67 17.48
N LEU A 90 2.83 -18.95 16.65
CA LEU A 90 2.84 -18.55 15.24
C LEU A 90 1.98 -17.32 14.99
N ARG A 91 2.47 -16.45 14.12
CA ARG A 91 1.64 -15.52 13.32
C ARG A 91 1.42 -16.13 11.96
N ILE A 92 0.19 -16.05 11.46
CA ILE A 92 -0.17 -16.59 10.14
C ILE A 92 -0.85 -15.50 9.32
N ALA A 93 -0.43 -15.36 8.06
CA ALA A 93 -1.08 -14.51 7.07
C ALA A 93 -1.62 -15.34 5.91
N ILE A 94 -2.80 -14.98 5.41
CA ILE A 94 -3.40 -15.61 4.23
C ILE A 94 -3.86 -14.53 3.26
N HIS A 95 -3.43 -14.66 2.01
CA HIS A 95 -3.86 -13.81 0.90
C HIS A 95 -4.21 -14.67 -0.31
N GLN A 96 -5.16 -14.23 -1.11
CA GLN A 96 -5.49 -14.88 -2.38
C GLN A 96 -5.03 -14.02 -3.54
N GLY A 97 -4.22 -14.61 -4.42
CA GLY A 97 -3.68 -13.88 -5.56
C GLY A 97 -3.13 -14.76 -6.66
N GLU A 98 -2.70 -14.13 -7.74
CA GLU A 98 -2.09 -14.83 -8.86
C GLU A 98 -0.61 -15.08 -8.58
N VAL A 99 -0.18 -16.32 -8.80
CA VAL A 99 1.21 -16.73 -8.67
C VAL A 99 1.69 -17.40 -9.94
N ILE A 100 2.94 -17.20 -10.26
CA ILE A 100 3.64 -17.92 -11.32
C ILE A 100 4.36 -19.09 -10.66
N LEU A 101 4.01 -20.30 -11.08
CA LEU A 101 4.68 -21.51 -10.61
C LEU A 101 6.03 -21.65 -11.33
N GLN A 102 7.11 -21.84 -10.56
CA GLN A 102 8.46 -22.01 -11.08
C GLN A 102 9.16 -23.15 -10.32
N ALA A 103 9.13 -24.34 -10.89
CA ALA A 103 9.60 -25.57 -10.24
C ALA A 103 8.94 -25.75 -8.84
N ASP A 104 9.72 -25.68 -7.77
CA ASP A 104 9.26 -25.83 -6.39
C ASP A 104 9.04 -24.48 -5.67
N ASP A 105 8.86 -23.39 -6.44
CA ASP A 105 8.66 -22.03 -5.89
C ASP A 105 7.52 -21.31 -6.57
N ILE A 106 7.09 -20.21 -5.97
CA ILE A 106 6.12 -19.28 -6.53
C ILE A 106 6.69 -17.86 -6.56
N ILE A 107 6.36 -17.13 -7.61
CA ILE A 107 6.73 -15.71 -7.78
C ILE A 107 5.46 -14.91 -8.07
N GLY A 108 5.39 -13.71 -7.53
CA GLY A 108 4.31 -12.77 -7.77
C GLY A 108 4.22 -11.68 -6.70
N ASP A 109 3.59 -10.57 -7.06
CA ASP A 109 3.36 -9.46 -6.11
C ASP A 109 2.48 -9.90 -4.94
N ASP A 110 1.53 -10.81 -5.18
CA ASP A 110 0.63 -11.34 -4.15
C ASP A 110 1.39 -12.17 -3.08
N VAL A 111 2.54 -12.76 -3.43
CA VAL A 111 3.44 -13.42 -2.46
C VAL A 111 4.04 -12.38 -1.50
N ASN A 112 4.49 -11.24 -2.06
CA ASN A 112 5.02 -10.14 -1.27
C ASN A 112 3.95 -9.51 -0.38
N ILE A 113 2.72 -9.37 -0.87
CA ILE A 113 1.59 -8.88 -0.08
C ILE A 113 1.36 -9.77 1.12
N THR A 114 1.31 -11.09 0.92
CA THR A 114 1.09 -12.07 2.00
C THR A 114 2.14 -11.94 3.10
N SER A 115 3.42 -11.84 2.74
CA SER A 115 4.51 -11.66 3.71
C SER A 115 4.43 -10.33 4.48
N ARG A 116 3.72 -9.31 3.95
CA ARG A 116 3.51 -8.03 4.65
C ARG A 116 2.28 -8.05 5.57
N ILE A 117 1.30 -8.91 5.30
CA ILE A 117 0.11 -9.08 6.13
C ILE A 117 0.47 -9.79 7.45
N GLU A 118 1.45 -10.68 7.45
CA GLU A 118 1.83 -11.53 8.59
C GLU A 118 1.99 -10.74 9.90
N LYS A 119 2.68 -9.61 9.88
CA LYS A 119 2.92 -8.76 11.05
C LYS A 119 1.66 -8.17 11.69
N TYR A 120 0.52 -8.25 11.00
CA TYR A 120 -0.79 -7.84 11.51
C TYR A 120 -1.58 -8.99 12.12
N ALA A 121 -1.03 -10.19 12.15
CA ALA A 121 -1.56 -11.29 12.93
C ALA A 121 -1.15 -11.15 14.40
N ALA A 122 -2.07 -11.41 15.30
CA ALA A 122 -1.72 -11.61 16.71
C ALA A 122 -0.87 -12.87 16.88
N ALA A 123 -0.08 -12.95 17.93
CA ALA A 123 0.59 -14.20 18.31
C ALA A 123 -0.45 -15.30 18.56
N GLY A 124 -0.39 -16.40 17.83
CA GLY A 124 -1.42 -17.45 17.84
C GLY A 124 -2.64 -17.13 16.96
N GLY A 125 -2.64 -16.01 16.23
CA GLY A 125 -3.75 -15.55 15.38
C GLY A 125 -3.52 -15.74 13.88
N ILE A 126 -4.55 -15.38 13.09
CA ILE A 126 -4.55 -15.45 11.64
C ILE A 126 -5.04 -14.11 11.09
N ALA A 127 -4.19 -13.43 10.31
CA ALA A 127 -4.56 -12.25 9.54
C ALA A 127 -4.84 -12.62 8.08
N ILE A 128 -5.87 -12.04 7.52
CA ILE A 128 -6.31 -12.33 6.14
C ILE A 128 -6.53 -11.04 5.35
N SER A 129 -6.36 -11.11 4.05
CA SER A 129 -6.74 -10.01 3.16
C SER A 129 -8.26 -9.96 2.92
N ASP A 130 -8.72 -8.85 2.37
CA ASP A 130 -10.11 -8.65 1.91
C ASP A 130 -10.55 -9.70 0.88
N ARG A 131 -9.66 -10.14 -0.02
CA ARG A 131 -9.95 -11.22 -1.00
C ARG A 131 -10.28 -12.53 -0.28
N VAL A 132 -9.51 -12.91 0.73
CA VAL A 132 -9.79 -14.10 1.55
C VAL A 132 -11.06 -13.89 2.38
N ASN A 133 -11.22 -12.73 3.01
CA ASN A 133 -12.43 -12.41 3.77
C ASN A 133 -13.70 -12.55 2.92
N ALA A 134 -13.68 -12.07 1.68
CA ALA A 134 -14.80 -12.18 0.74
C ALA A 134 -15.17 -13.66 0.44
N ALA A 135 -14.20 -14.56 0.40
CA ALA A 135 -14.44 -16.00 0.22
C ALA A 135 -15.09 -16.64 1.45
N LEU A 136 -14.85 -16.09 2.65
CA LEU A 136 -15.37 -16.63 3.91
C LEU A 136 -16.79 -16.16 4.25
N VAL A 137 -17.25 -15.04 3.70
CA VAL A 137 -18.56 -14.42 4.05
C VAL A 137 -19.75 -15.39 3.95
N ARG A 138 -19.67 -16.39 3.07
CA ARG A 138 -20.74 -17.37 2.86
C ARG A 138 -20.69 -18.53 3.85
N ASN A 139 -19.66 -18.63 4.67
CA ASN A 139 -19.43 -19.71 5.62
C ASN A 139 -19.62 -19.18 7.04
N PRO A 140 -20.79 -19.42 7.67
CA PRO A 140 -21.14 -18.83 8.98
C PRO A 140 -20.27 -19.29 10.14
N GLU A 141 -19.46 -20.32 9.96
CA GLU A 141 -18.47 -20.80 10.94
C GLU A 141 -17.30 -19.82 11.16
N PHE A 142 -17.03 -18.94 10.15
CA PHE A 142 -15.97 -17.96 10.25
C PHE A 142 -16.52 -16.59 10.66
N SER A 143 -15.93 -16.04 11.70
CA SER A 143 -16.14 -14.65 12.08
C SER A 143 -14.83 -13.89 11.94
N THR A 144 -14.90 -12.72 11.33
CA THR A 144 -13.74 -11.88 11.05
C THR A 144 -13.92 -10.49 11.65
N GLN A 145 -12.80 -9.87 12.02
CA GLN A 145 -12.74 -8.49 12.50
C GLN A 145 -11.86 -7.67 11.55
N TYR A 146 -12.38 -6.55 11.07
CA TYR A 146 -11.59 -5.60 10.28
C TYR A 146 -10.53 -4.94 11.17
N LEU A 147 -9.27 -5.00 10.71
CA LEU A 147 -8.14 -4.39 11.41
C LEU A 147 -7.73 -3.04 10.83
N GLY A 148 -7.95 -2.79 9.55
CA GLY A 148 -7.54 -1.55 8.87
C GLY A 148 -6.98 -1.79 7.48
N SER A 149 -6.55 -0.67 6.83
CA SER A 149 -5.89 -0.68 5.51
C SER A 149 -4.50 -0.02 5.62
N PRO A 150 -3.54 -0.65 6.30
CA PRO A 150 -2.22 -0.06 6.49
C PRO A 150 -1.45 0.02 5.17
N ASN A 151 -0.58 1.02 5.04
CA ASN A 151 0.32 1.10 3.91
C ASN A 151 1.36 -0.05 3.98
N LEU A 152 1.26 -1.01 3.08
CA LEU A 152 2.19 -2.13 2.98
C LEU A 152 3.42 -1.71 2.14
N LYS A 153 4.62 -1.82 2.71
CA LYS A 153 5.86 -1.39 2.04
C LYS A 153 6.03 -2.08 0.68
N GLY A 154 6.11 -1.28 -0.40
CA GLY A 154 6.31 -1.79 -1.76
C GLY A 154 5.04 -2.34 -2.43
N VAL A 155 3.86 -2.14 -1.82
CA VAL A 155 2.56 -2.48 -2.38
C VAL A 155 1.84 -1.18 -2.73
N SER A 156 1.48 -1.01 -4.02
CA SER A 156 0.82 0.21 -4.50
C SER A 156 -0.70 0.19 -4.33
N GLN A 157 -1.28 -0.99 -4.23
CA GLN A 157 -2.73 -1.16 -4.03
C GLN A 157 -3.09 -1.12 -2.55
N GLU A 158 -4.30 -0.63 -2.26
CA GLU A 158 -4.88 -0.72 -0.92
C GLU A 158 -5.24 -2.17 -0.61
N VAL A 159 -4.80 -2.67 0.54
CA VAL A 159 -5.13 -4.01 1.03
C VAL A 159 -5.80 -3.88 2.40
N LYS A 160 -7.07 -4.29 2.48
CA LYS A 160 -7.80 -4.35 3.74
C LYS A 160 -7.43 -5.63 4.48
N ILE A 161 -7.09 -5.49 5.75
CA ILE A 161 -6.68 -6.60 6.60
C ILE A 161 -7.77 -6.91 7.62
N TYR A 162 -8.03 -8.19 7.79
CA TYR A 162 -8.97 -8.72 8.77
C TYR A 162 -8.25 -9.76 9.63
N SER A 163 -8.73 -9.96 10.84
CA SER A 163 -8.35 -11.09 11.70
C SER A 163 -9.48 -12.09 11.78
N ILE A 164 -9.17 -13.36 11.80
CA ILE A 164 -10.15 -14.41 12.13
C ILE A 164 -10.30 -14.43 13.64
N ILE A 165 -11.53 -14.23 14.14
CA ILE A 165 -11.86 -14.17 15.56
C ILE A 165 -12.70 -15.35 16.02
N SER A 166 -13.14 -16.23 15.11
CA SER A 166 -13.77 -17.50 15.42
C SER A 166 -12.74 -18.54 15.90
N HIS A 167 -13.21 -19.69 16.35
CA HIS A 167 -12.37 -20.83 16.80
C HIS A 167 -11.45 -20.53 17.99
N GLY A 168 -11.73 -19.47 18.76
CA GLY A 168 -10.92 -19.07 19.91
C GLY A 168 -9.53 -18.50 19.54
N LEU A 169 -9.37 -17.99 18.32
CA LEU A 169 -8.16 -17.34 17.85
C LEU A 169 -8.05 -15.92 18.40
N PRO A 170 -6.85 -15.48 18.81
CA PRO A 170 -6.61 -14.10 19.24
C PRO A 170 -6.59 -13.14 18.05
N SER A 171 -6.98 -11.90 18.30
CA SER A 171 -6.92 -10.79 17.36
C SER A 171 -6.15 -9.62 17.96
N LEU A 172 -5.57 -8.79 17.10
CA LEU A 172 -5.11 -7.47 17.47
C LEU A 172 -6.28 -6.49 17.52
N ASP A 173 -6.11 -5.40 18.26
CA ASP A 173 -7.03 -4.28 18.16
C ASP A 173 -6.99 -3.68 16.74
N PRO A 174 -8.13 -3.13 16.27
CA PRO A 174 -8.16 -2.46 14.99
C PRO A 174 -7.06 -1.38 14.92
N ILE A 175 -6.34 -1.36 13.79
CA ILE A 175 -5.36 -0.32 13.50
C ILE A 175 -6.16 0.97 13.46
N MET A 176 -6.04 1.80 14.52
CA MET A 176 -6.53 3.17 14.39
C MET A 176 -5.77 3.77 13.21
N GLU A 177 -6.42 3.89 12.07
CA GLU A 177 -6.00 4.85 11.07
C GLU A 177 -5.91 6.16 11.84
N SER A 178 -4.68 6.52 12.21
CA SER A 178 -4.40 7.92 12.45
C SER A 178 -4.91 8.57 11.20
N ALA A 179 -6.06 9.25 11.33
CA ALA A 179 -6.66 10.00 10.25
C ALA A 179 -5.68 11.14 9.89
N THR A 180 -4.59 10.78 9.26
CA THR A 180 -3.92 11.59 8.29
C THR A 180 -4.79 11.55 7.03
N VAL A 181 -6.08 11.92 7.21
CA VAL A 181 -6.66 12.81 6.24
C VAL A 181 -5.71 13.99 6.28
N ASN A 182 -4.71 13.93 5.43
CA ASN A 182 -4.06 15.09 4.90
C ASN A 182 -5.16 15.81 4.09
N LYS A 183 -6.19 16.32 4.82
CA LYS A 183 -6.84 17.55 4.46
C LYS A 183 -5.64 18.50 4.49
N GLN A 184 -4.98 18.59 3.35
CA GLN A 184 -4.37 19.83 2.95
C GLN A 184 -5.47 20.85 3.23
N LYS A 185 -5.45 21.39 4.47
CA LYS A 185 -6.13 22.65 4.78
C LYS A 185 -5.51 23.58 3.77
N MET A 186 -6.14 23.63 2.61
CA MET A 186 -5.92 24.67 1.64
C MET A 186 -6.12 25.93 2.48
N ASN A 187 -5.00 26.54 2.87
CA ASN A 187 -4.98 27.75 3.69
C ASN A 187 -5.64 28.83 2.85
N TRP A 188 -6.96 28.86 2.88
CA TRP A 188 -7.78 29.87 2.21
C TRP A 188 -7.39 31.27 2.67
N ASN A 189 -6.80 31.37 3.87
CA ASN A 189 -6.25 32.62 4.38
C ASN A 189 -5.05 33.14 3.56
N ILE A 190 -4.28 32.27 2.89
CA ILE A 190 -3.17 32.70 2.02
C ILE A 190 -3.75 33.29 0.71
N PHE A 191 -4.80 32.71 0.16
CA PHE A 191 -5.46 33.26 -1.04
C PHE A 191 -6.20 34.57 -0.77
N SER A 192 -6.78 34.76 0.42
CA SER A 192 -7.42 36.02 0.79
C SER A 192 -6.41 37.15 1.06
N ILE A 193 -5.22 36.83 1.59
CA ILE A 193 -4.16 37.83 1.82
C ILE A 193 -3.50 38.24 0.50
N THR A 194 -3.21 37.30 -0.40
CA THR A 194 -2.64 37.61 -1.71
C THR A 194 -3.61 38.37 -2.60
N GLY A 195 -4.90 38.04 -2.57
CA GLY A 195 -5.95 38.78 -3.29
C GLY A 195 -6.10 40.21 -2.77
N ALA A 196 -6.05 40.44 -1.45
CA ALA A 196 -6.12 41.77 -0.82
C ALA A 196 -4.87 42.62 -1.16
N VAL A 197 -3.67 42.04 -1.16
CA VAL A 197 -2.44 42.77 -1.53
C VAL A 197 -2.46 43.16 -3.00
N LEU A 198 -2.87 42.28 -3.92
CA LEU A 198 -2.96 42.61 -5.34
C LEU A 198 -4.00 43.67 -5.63
N SER A 199 -5.14 43.70 -4.93
CA SER A 199 -6.14 44.75 -5.10
C SER A 199 -5.66 46.10 -4.59
N VAL A 200 -4.94 46.18 -3.47
CA VAL A 200 -4.33 47.42 -2.95
C VAL A 200 -3.25 47.96 -3.91
N VAL A 201 -2.38 47.10 -4.45
CA VAL A 201 -1.37 47.48 -5.45
C VAL A 201 -2.03 48.00 -6.72
N GLY A 202 -3.10 47.34 -7.20
CA GLY A 202 -3.88 47.79 -8.35
C GLY A 202 -4.52 49.17 -8.17
N ILE A 203 -5.09 49.44 -6.96
CA ILE A 203 -5.69 50.72 -6.63
C ILE A 203 -4.60 51.82 -6.57
N LEU A 204 -3.49 51.57 -5.94
CA LEU A 204 -2.37 52.54 -5.86
C LEU A 204 -1.77 52.81 -7.24
N PHE A 205 -1.67 51.83 -8.12
CA PHE A 205 -1.22 52.00 -9.49
C PHE A 205 -2.22 52.85 -10.31
N TRP A 206 -3.52 52.64 -10.12
CA TRP A 206 -4.56 53.40 -10.82
C TRP A 206 -4.59 54.87 -10.35
N ILE A 207 -4.40 55.13 -9.04
CA ILE A 207 -4.29 56.48 -8.47
C ILE A 207 -3.06 57.20 -9.03
N ASN A 208 -1.90 56.55 -9.15
CA ASN A 208 -0.71 57.12 -9.75
C ASN A 208 -0.89 57.49 -11.22
N ILE A 209 -1.52 56.66 -12.01
CA ILE A 209 -1.82 56.97 -13.43
C ILE A 209 -2.80 58.13 -13.52
N SER A 210 -3.83 58.20 -12.64
CA SER A 210 -4.79 59.28 -12.61
C SER A 210 -4.21 60.63 -12.18
N LEU A 211 -3.19 60.64 -11.34
CA LEU A 211 -2.46 61.85 -10.95
C LEU A 211 -1.50 62.32 -12.03
N LEU A 212 -0.85 61.41 -12.75
CA LEU A 212 0.02 61.72 -13.89
C LEU A 212 -0.77 62.29 -15.11
N SER A 213 -2.01 61.84 -15.32
CA SER A 213 -2.87 62.32 -16.39
C SER A 213 -3.42 63.73 -16.20
N LYS A 214 -3.38 64.26 -14.98
CA LYS A 214 -3.82 65.67 -14.70
C LYS A 214 -2.74 66.73 -14.86
N GLY A 215 -1.50 66.33 -15.24
CA GLY A 215 -0.35 67.25 -15.27
C GLY A 215 0.10 67.76 -16.66
N THR A 216 -0.59 67.50 -17.77
CA THR A 216 -0.18 67.99 -19.11
C THR A 216 -1.37 68.54 -19.91
N ALA A 217 -1.86 69.70 -19.47
CA ALA A 217 -2.54 70.62 -20.40
C ALA A 217 -1.51 71.66 -20.80
N SER A 218 -0.67 71.38 -21.80
CA SER A 218 0.19 72.38 -22.45
C SER A 218 0.01 72.28 -23.96
N SER A 219 -0.65 73.32 -24.44
CA SER A 219 -0.55 73.99 -25.78
C SER A 219 0.09 73.17 -26.90
N ASN A 220 -0.73 72.65 -27.74
CA ASN A 220 -0.38 72.11 -29.05
C ASN A 220 -0.24 73.26 -30.06
N LYS A 221 1.00 73.71 -30.34
CA LYS A 221 1.28 74.43 -31.56
C LYS A 221 1.62 73.41 -32.61
N ILE A 222 0.77 73.35 -33.64
CA ILE A 222 0.95 72.52 -34.82
C ILE A 222 2.04 73.16 -35.68
N PRO A 223 3.17 72.55 -36.01
CA PRO A 223 4.09 73.03 -37.02
C PRO A 223 3.48 72.77 -38.40
N SER A 224 3.25 73.88 -39.16
CA SER A 224 2.88 73.81 -40.56
C SER A 224 4.06 73.34 -41.39
N VAL A 225 3.89 72.21 -42.11
CA VAL A 225 4.85 71.72 -43.09
C VAL A 225 4.53 72.36 -44.43
N VAL A 226 5.49 73.11 -44.97
CA VAL A 226 5.48 73.64 -46.36
C VAL A 226 6.03 72.55 -47.29
N ILE A 227 5.19 72.06 -48.16
CA ILE A 227 5.60 71.14 -49.24
C ILE A 227 6.08 71.97 -50.41
N ILE A 228 7.35 71.86 -50.73
CA ILE A 228 7.94 72.46 -51.98
C ILE A 228 7.89 71.36 -53.02
N PRO A 229 7.26 71.62 -54.21
CA PRO A 229 7.24 70.64 -55.31
C PRO A 229 8.61 70.58 -55.95
N PHE A 230 9.15 69.39 -56.12
CA PHE A 230 10.36 69.12 -56.90
C PHE A 230 9.99 69.04 -58.38
N GLU A 231 10.58 69.94 -59.22
CA GLU A 231 10.47 69.93 -60.68
C GLU A 231 11.53 68.96 -61.24
N ASN A 232 11.08 67.88 -61.84
CA ASN A 232 11.93 66.89 -62.44
C ASN A 232 12.25 67.32 -63.88
N LYS A 233 13.47 67.87 -64.14
CA LYS A 233 14.01 68.08 -65.50
C LYS A 233 14.67 66.81 -65.99
N GLY A 234 13.94 66.03 -66.72
CA GLY A 234 14.53 64.98 -67.53
C GLY A 234 15.37 65.56 -68.64
N ASP A 235 16.52 64.97 -68.83
CA ASP A 235 17.27 65.14 -70.09
C ASP A 235 17.39 63.80 -70.78
N SER A 236 16.98 63.90 -72.01
CA SER A 236 17.12 62.94 -73.08
C SER A 236 18.58 62.76 -73.50
N LYS A 237 19.02 61.54 -73.59
CA LYS A 237 19.57 60.94 -74.79
C LYS A 237 19.72 59.45 -74.64
#